data_a9820a55a7a976992aee22c9fdd56e2c
#
_entry.id   a9820a55a7a976992aee22c9fdd56e2c
#
_cell.length_a   1.000
_cell.length_b   1.000
_cell.length_c   1.000
_cell.angle_alpha   90.00
_cell.angle_beta   90.00
_cell.angle_gamma   90.00
#
_symmetry.space_group_name_H-M   'P 1'
#
loop_
_entity.id
_entity.type
_entity.pdbx_description
1 polymer ?
#
loop_
_entity_poly.entity_id
_entity_poly.type
_entity_poly.pdbx_seq_one_letter_code
_entity_poly.pdbx_strand_id
1 'polypeptide(L)'
;YMSYLAKNYNRKKISFKYGRGSYLYSTKNKKYLDFVQGIAVNSLGHAHPKLVKAIKNQSKKLWHVSNAFQIPEGEKLAKSLCDKTFADYVMFQNSGAEATEAAIKVARKYFYSIGKKNKNRILCIKNSFHGRTLAAIFASGSKKMTEGFGPKVPGFDHIVFKESKPRFPKLRSKIKKNTAAIMVETILGEGGIKPIPDKCLNYLRKICNEKKILLILDEVQCGIGRSGDFFAFEKSKVKPDIVPIAKGIGGGFPIGAVLMNKKAASGMIAGTHGSTFGGNPLAMAVGNTVMNIVSRKKFLNNVKKSSKYFLLNLNKIKNQYPKIIKEI
;
A
#
# COMPACT_ATOMS: atom_id res chain seq x y z
N TYR A 1 32.11 2.17 16.00
CA TYR A 1 31.05 3.15 16.30
C TYR A 1 29.98 2.48 17.13
N MET A 2 29.74 2.97 18.35
CA MET A 2 28.61 2.58 19.20
C MET A 2 27.34 3.18 18.57
N SER A 3 26.33 2.36 18.25
CA SER A 3 25.06 2.86 17.68
C SER A 3 24.07 3.10 18.80
N TYR A 4 23.47 4.29 18.85
CA TYR A 4 22.35 4.65 19.74
C TYR A 4 20.98 4.20 19.19
N LEU A 5 20.94 3.63 17.98
CA LEU A 5 19.71 3.11 17.37
C LEU A 5 19.41 1.71 17.92
N ALA A 6 18.13 1.46 18.20
CA ALA A 6 17.67 0.13 18.59
C ALA A 6 18.07 -0.94 17.54
N LYS A 7 18.35 -2.16 18.01
CA LYS A 7 18.84 -3.26 17.18
C LYS A 7 17.72 -4.02 16.45
N ASN A 8 16.60 -3.37 16.17
CA ASN A 8 15.43 -3.95 15.48
C ASN A 8 15.63 -4.17 13.98
N TYR A 9 16.74 -3.69 13.39
CA TYR A 9 17.14 -3.93 12.01
C TYR A 9 18.53 -4.54 11.93
N ASN A 10 18.71 -5.51 11.03
CA ASN A 10 20.04 -6.03 10.66
C ASN A 10 20.70 -5.09 9.65
N ARG A 11 21.25 -3.96 10.14
CA ARG A 11 21.84 -2.91 9.30
C ARG A 11 23.12 -3.38 8.66
N LYS A 12 23.25 -3.20 7.33
CA LYS A 12 24.51 -3.42 6.62
C LYS A 12 25.51 -2.29 6.97
N LYS A 13 26.79 -2.61 6.99
CA LYS A 13 27.90 -1.65 7.27
C LYS A 13 28.19 -0.76 6.06
N ILE A 14 27.14 -0.18 5.45
CA ILE A 14 27.23 0.74 4.31
C ILE A 14 26.43 1.99 4.66
N SER A 15 27.02 3.16 4.46
CA SER A 15 26.35 4.46 4.59
C SER A 15 26.31 5.16 3.25
N PHE A 16 25.15 5.72 2.91
CA PHE A 16 24.95 6.51 1.69
C PHE A 16 24.88 7.98 2.02
N LYS A 17 25.56 8.82 1.22
CA LYS A 17 25.55 10.28 1.39
C LYS A 17 24.53 10.99 0.50
N TYR A 18 24.23 10.46 -0.67
CA TYR A 18 23.18 10.94 -1.57
C TYR A 18 22.71 9.85 -2.53
N GLY A 19 21.58 10.10 -3.20
CA GLY A 19 21.09 9.29 -4.31
C GLY A 19 20.69 10.17 -5.50
N ARG A 20 20.80 9.64 -6.72
CA ARG A 20 20.35 10.30 -7.95
C ARG A 20 19.77 9.27 -8.93
N GLY A 21 18.52 9.45 -9.31
CA GLY A 21 17.80 8.47 -10.16
C GLY A 21 17.81 7.08 -9.54
N SER A 22 18.27 6.08 -10.26
CA SER A 22 18.33 4.68 -9.77
C SER A 22 19.61 4.34 -8.99
N TYR A 23 20.44 5.32 -8.63
CA TYR A 23 21.72 5.08 -7.99
C TYR A 23 21.85 5.72 -6.62
N LEU A 24 22.53 5.01 -5.72
CA LEU A 24 22.99 5.47 -4.42
C LEU A 24 24.51 5.61 -4.42
N TYR A 25 25.01 6.60 -3.70
CA TYR A 25 26.44 6.88 -3.57
C TYR A 25 26.83 6.83 -2.09
N SER A 26 27.74 5.90 -1.76
CA SER A 26 28.19 5.73 -0.39
C SER A 26 29.12 6.86 0.07
N THR A 27 29.33 6.95 1.39
CA THR A 27 30.31 7.86 2.00
C THR A 27 31.74 7.62 1.50
N LYS A 28 32.02 6.42 0.98
CA LYS A 28 33.30 6.05 0.32
C LYS A 28 33.31 6.27 -1.20
N ASN A 29 32.41 7.09 -1.73
CA ASN A 29 32.25 7.42 -3.16
C ASN A 29 31.91 6.23 -4.08
N LYS A 30 31.59 5.05 -3.54
CA LYS A 30 31.20 3.90 -4.34
C LYS A 30 29.73 4.06 -4.81
N LYS A 31 29.50 3.82 -6.10
CA LYS A 31 28.18 3.85 -6.75
C LYS A 31 27.49 2.49 -6.67
N TYR A 32 26.20 2.48 -6.33
CA TYR A 32 25.35 1.28 -6.23
C TYR A 32 24.08 1.48 -7.05
N LEU A 33 23.73 0.49 -7.85
CA LEU A 33 22.41 0.43 -8.49
C LEU A 33 21.37 -0.03 -7.44
N ASP A 34 20.36 0.81 -7.21
CA ASP A 34 19.36 0.58 -6.17
C ASP A 34 18.13 -0.14 -6.72
N PHE A 35 18.06 -1.46 -6.55
CA PHE A 35 16.88 -2.27 -6.82
C PHE A 35 15.89 -2.33 -5.63
N VAL A 36 16.28 -1.86 -4.45
CA VAL A 36 15.45 -1.89 -3.23
C VAL A 36 14.49 -0.71 -3.18
N GLN A 37 14.96 0.47 -3.60
CA GLN A 37 14.18 1.71 -3.66
C GLN A 37 13.46 2.06 -2.33
N GLY A 38 14.12 1.83 -1.18
CA GLY A 38 13.48 2.00 0.12
C GLY A 38 12.32 1.04 0.37
N ILE A 39 12.38 -0.16 -0.20
CA ILE A 39 11.32 -1.19 -0.24
C ILE A 39 10.11 -0.68 -1.03
N ALA A 40 10.34 -0.48 -2.33
CA ALA A 40 9.35 -0.05 -3.32
C ALA A 40 8.72 1.35 -3.08
N VAL A 41 9.48 2.27 -2.48
CA VAL A 41 9.03 3.64 -2.17
C VAL A 41 9.40 4.63 -3.27
N ASN A 42 10.66 4.63 -3.72
CA ASN A 42 11.23 5.66 -4.61
C ASN A 42 10.88 5.41 -6.07
N SER A 43 9.60 5.40 -6.41
CA SER A 43 9.10 5.08 -7.76
C SER A 43 9.64 6.00 -8.86
N LEU A 44 10.03 7.22 -8.51
CA LEU A 44 10.59 8.22 -9.43
C LEU A 44 12.13 8.30 -9.36
N GLY A 45 12.75 7.42 -8.55
CA GLY A 45 14.18 7.47 -8.24
C GLY A 45 14.52 8.51 -7.18
N HIS A 46 15.80 8.48 -6.76
CA HIS A 46 16.31 9.39 -5.73
C HIS A 46 16.43 10.82 -6.26
N ALA A 47 16.10 11.79 -5.39
CA ALA A 47 16.22 13.22 -5.63
C ALA A 47 15.61 13.68 -6.98
N HIS A 48 14.41 13.16 -7.30
CA HIS A 48 13.72 13.52 -8.56
C HIS A 48 13.52 15.04 -8.65
N PRO A 49 13.98 15.73 -9.72
CA PRO A 49 14.02 17.20 -9.77
C PRO A 49 12.68 17.89 -9.49
N LYS A 50 11.58 17.32 -10.00
CA LYS A 50 10.24 17.88 -9.75
C LYS A 50 9.79 17.74 -8.30
N LEU A 51 10.17 16.65 -7.61
CA LEU A 51 9.87 16.49 -6.18
C LEU A 51 10.70 17.45 -5.33
N VAL A 52 12.00 17.58 -5.64
CA VAL A 52 12.88 18.57 -4.99
C VAL A 52 12.34 19.98 -5.15
N LYS A 53 11.89 20.35 -6.37
CA LYS A 53 11.26 21.66 -6.63
C LYS A 53 9.98 21.85 -5.83
N ALA A 54 9.10 20.81 -5.76
CA ALA A 54 7.86 20.89 -4.99
C ALA A 54 8.13 21.12 -3.50
N ILE A 55 9.07 20.38 -2.91
CA ILE A 55 9.48 20.55 -1.52
C ILE A 55 10.04 21.96 -1.28
N LYS A 56 11.00 22.42 -2.12
CA LYS A 56 11.59 23.76 -2.02
C LYS A 56 10.55 24.88 -2.10
N ASN A 57 9.55 24.73 -2.97
CA ASN A 57 8.52 25.75 -3.12
C ASN A 57 7.54 25.75 -1.94
N GLN A 58 7.10 24.57 -1.48
CA GLN A 58 6.15 24.45 -0.39
C GLN A 58 6.79 24.75 0.97
N SER A 59 8.08 24.42 1.18
CA SER A 59 8.78 24.66 2.44
C SER A 59 8.94 26.16 2.77
N LYS A 60 8.85 27.03 1.77
CA LYS A 60 8.83 28.49 1.95
C LYS A 60 7.47 29.08 2.35
N LYS A 61 6.42 28.25 2.38
CA LYS A 61 5.05 28.66 2.66
C LYS A 61 4.59 28.08 4.00
N LEU A 62 3.94 26.94 3.94
CA LEU A 62 3.32 26.27 5.07
C LEU A 62 3.70 24.80 5.08
N TRP A 63 4.30 24.35 6.19
CA TRP A 63 4.69 22.95 6.38
C TRP A 63 3.54 22.11 6.91
N HIS A 64 2.87 22.66 7.92
CA HIS A 64 1.81 21.99 8.64
C HIS A 64 0.74 22.98 9.11
N VAL A 65 -0.49 22.53 9.10
CA VAL A 65 -1.63 23.16 9.76
C VAL A 65 -2.61 22.05 10.15
N SER A 66 -3.36 22.26 11.22
CA SER A 66 -4.36 21.27 11.67
C SER A 66 -5.39 20.96 10.58
N ASN A 67 -5.81 19.70 10.52
CA ASN A 67 -6.94 19.27 9.68
C ASN A 67 -8.30 19.88 10.09
N ALA A 68 -8.33 20.71 11.14
CA ALA A 68 -9.47 21.58 11.45
C ALA A 68 -9.63 22.72 10.43
N PHE A 69 -8.61 23.00 9.63
CA PHE A 69 -8.62 24.00 8.56
C PHE A 69 -8.62 23.34 7.19
N GLN A 70 -9.06 24.07 6.18
CA GLN A 70 -8.98 23.62 4.80
C GLN A 70 -7.51 23.63 4.32
N ILE A 71 -7.10 22.58 3.63
CA ILE A 71 -5.75 22.43 3.05
C ILE A 71 -5.90 22.27 1.53
N PRO A 72 -5.75 23.35 0.76
CA PRO A 72 -5.99 23.34 -0.71
C PRO A 72 -5.17 22.29 -1.45
N GLU A 73 -3.91 22.07 -1.05
CA GLU A 73 -3.05 21.03 -1.63
C GLU A 73 -3.60 19.62 -1.35
N GLY A 74 -4.22 19.41 -0.20
CA GLY A 74 -4.88 18.16 0.18
C GLY A 74 -6.14 17.91 -0.66
N GLU A 75 -7.01 18.91 -0.78
CA GLU A 75 -8.21 18.85 -1.62
C GLU A 75 -7.86 18.55 -3.08
N LYS A 76 -6.81 19.20 -3.61
CA LYS A 76 -6.32 18.94 -4.96
C LYS A 76 -5.86 17.51 -5.16
N LEU A 77 -5.12 16.94 -4.20
CA LEU A 77 -4.65 15.57 -4.27
C LEU A 77 -5.81 14.59 -4.14
N ALA A 78 -6.74 14.83 -3.20
CA ALA A 78 -7.94 14.02 -3.02
C ALA A 78 -8.79 13.99 -4.29
N LYS A 79 -9.08 15.17 -4.87
CA LYS A 79 -9.80 15.28 -6.13
C LYS A 79 -9.12 14.50 -7.26
N SER A 80 -7.79 14.64 -7.40
CA SER A 80 -7.03 13.92 -8.45
C SER A 80 -7.07 12.40 -8.25
N LEU A 81 -7.11 11.90 -7.03
CA LEU A 81 -7.25 10.49 -6.72
C LEU A 81 -8.68 9.99 -7.01
N CYS A 82 -9.71 10.74 -6.62
CA CYS A 82 -11.11 10.40 -6.92
C CYS A 82 -11.40 10.41 -8.42
N ASP A 83 -10.99 11.44 -9.15
CA ASP A 83 -11.20 11.55 -10.60
C ASP A 83 -10.58 10.40 -11.41
N LYS A 84 -9.53 9.75 -10.87
CA LYS A 84 -8.77 8.71 -11.58
C LYS A 84 -9.03 7.29 -11.09
N THR A 85 -9.81 7.11 -10.04
CA THR A 85 -10.00 5.80 -9.41
C THR A 85 -11.49 5.52 -9.14
N PHE A 86 -11.78 4.46 -8.38
CA PHE A 86 -13.12 4.10 -7.93
C PHE A 86 -13.61 4.92 -6.74
N ALA A 87 -12.72 5.71 -6.12
CA ALA A 87 -12.98 6.35 -4.83
C ALA A 87 -13.85 7.60 -4.95
N ASP A 88 -14.71 7.79 -3.97
CA ASP A 88 -15.49 9.03 -3.78
C ASP A 88 -14.84 9.93 -2.71
N TYR A 89 -14.07 9.33 -1.78
CA TYR A 89 -13.43 10.02 -0.65
C TYR A 89 -12.03 9.51 -0.39
N VAL A 90 -11.16 10.40 0.12
CA VAL A 90 -9.78 10.11 0.52
C VAL A 90 -9.55 10.59 1.94
N MET A 91 -8.84 9.81 2.74
CA MET A 91 -8.39 10.19 4.07
C MET A 91 -6.87 10.03 4.13
N PHE A 92 -6.14 11.13 4.35
CA PHE A 92 -4.68 11.12 4.34
C PHE A 92 -4.08 10.67 5.67
N GLN A 93 -2.94 9.99 5.57
CA GLN A 93 -2.13 9.44 6.64
C GLN A 93 -0.65 9.71 6.33
N ASN A 94 0.29 9.23 7.19
CA ASN A 94 1.72 9.44 6.98
C ASN A 94 2.46 8.17 6.52
N SER A 95 1.85 7.02 6.69
CA SER A 95 2.48 5.72 6.43
C SER A 95 1.48 4.67 5.95
N GLY A 96 2.02 3.55 5.40
CA GLY A 96 1.19 2.41 5.03
C GLY A 96 0.54 1.72 6.22
N ALA A 97 1.22 1.66 7.37
CA ALA A 97 0.66 1.09 8.59
C ALA A 97 -0.54 1.91 9.09
N GLU A 98 -0.43 3.25 9.11
CA GLU A 98 -1.56 4.13 9.45
C GLU A 98 -2.71 3.99 8.45
N ALA A 99 -2.41 3.91 7.15
CA ALA A 99 -3.43 3.71 6.12
C ALA A 99 -4.16 2.36 6.29
N THR A 100 -3.44 1.29 6.65
CA THR A 100 -4.04 -0.02 6.92
C THR A 100 -4.91 0.02 8.18
N GLU A 101 -4.43 0.63 9.28
CA GLU A 101 -5.22 0.82 10.51
C GLU A 101 -6.51 1.61 10.23
N ALA A 102 -6.39 2.69 9.45
CA ALA A 102 -7.53 3.49 9.04
C ALA A 102 -8.52 2.68 8.17
N ALA A 103 -8.04 1.87 7.21
CA ALA A 103 -8.88 1.00 6.39
C ALA A 103 -9.67 -0.02 7.23
N ILE A 104 -9.04 -0.63 8.25
CA ILE A 104 -9.69 -1.52 9.21
C ILE A 104 -10.75 -0.76 10.01
N LYS A 105 -10.44 0.45 10.49
CA LYS A 105 -11.39 1.31 11.22
C LYS A 105 -12.58 1.71 10.35
N VAL A 106 -12.36 2.10 9.10
CA VAL A 106 -13.42 2.41 8.12
C VAL A 106 -14.38 1.23 7.98
N ALA A 107 -13.86 0.02 7.74
CA ALA A 107 -14.70 -1.16 7.57
C ALA A 107 -15.55 -1.47 8.81
N ARG A 108 -14.96 -1.38 10.00
CA ARG A 108 -15.68 -1.62 11.27
C ARG A 108 -16.71 -0.52 11.54
N LYS A 109 -16.34 0.74 11.33
CA LYS A 109 -17.19 1.90 11.59
C LYS A 109 -18.40 1.95 10.65
N TYR A 110 -18.24 1.58 9.38
CA TYR A 110 -19.35 1.43 8.44
C TYR A 110 -20.43 0.50 8.99
N PHE A 111 -20.07 -0.71 9.43
CA PHE A 111 -21.08 -1.64 9.96
C PHE A 111 -21.69 -1.17 11.27
N TYR A 112 -20.91 -0.52 12.11
CA TYR A 112 -21.41 0.09 13.34
C TYR A 112 -22.47 1.17 13.02
N SER A 113 -22.20 2.06 12.06
CA SER A 113 -23.09 3.18 11.71
C SER A 113 -24.43 2.73 11.12
N ILE A 114 -24.48 1.55 10.48
CA ILE A 114 -25.73 0.97 9.95
C ILE A 114 -26.38 -0.04 10.92
N GLY A 115 -26.10 0.05 12.23
CA GLY A 115 -26.71 -0.76 13.27
C GLY A 115 -26.18 -2.20 13.40
N LYS A 116 -25.19 -2.62 12.58
CA LYS A 116 -24.62 -3.98 12.60
C LYS A 116 -23.35 -4.06 13.45
N LYS A 117 -23.44 -3.64 14.73
CA LYS A 117 -22.30 -3.47 15.66
C LYS A 117 -21.41 -4.71 15.81
N ASN A 118 -21.97 -5.91 15.74
CA ASN A 118 -21.23 -7.17 15.86
C ASN A 118 -20.46 -7.55 14.59
N LYS A 119 -20.68 -6.85 13.46
CA LYS A 119 -20.02 -7.13 12.19
C LYS A 119 -18.69 -6.34 12.11
N ASN A 120 -17.66 -6.86 12.77
CA ASN A 120 -16.40 -6.15 13.02
C ASN A 120 -15.13 -6.97 12.75
N ARG A 121 -15.25 -8.21 12.28
CA ARG A 121 -14.08 -9.06 11.96
C ARG A 121 -13.60 -8.84 10.55
N ILE A 122 -12.29 -8.86 10.36
CA ILE A 122 -11.62 -8.77 9.06
C ILE A 122 -11.02 -10.13 8.71
N LEU A 123 -11.35 -10.65 7.54
CA LEU A 123 -10.79 -11.89 7.01
C LEU A 123 -9.60 -11.55 6.13
N CYS A 124 -8.38 -11.95 6.54
CA CYS A 124 -7.12 -11.63 5.88
C CYS A 124 -6.45 -12.87 5.28
N ILE A 125 -5.48 -12.67 4.38
CA ILE A 125 -4.62 -13.75 3.90
C ILE A 125 -3.52 -14.01 4.92
N LYS A 126 -3.28 -15.28 5.24
CA LYS A 126 -2.19 -15.69 6.12
C LYS A 126 -0.83 -15.38 5.48
N ASN A 127 0.11 -14.87 6.28
CA ASN A 127 1.44 -14.44 5.86
C ASN A 127 1.43 -13.26 4.87
N SER A 128 0.40 -12.42 4.89
CA SER A 128 0.40 -11.11 4.24
C SER A 128 1.20 -10.08 5.05
N PHE A 129 1.45 -8.91 4.47
CA PHE A 129 2.10 -7.80 5.15
C PHE A 129 1.24 -6.53 5.06
N HIS A 130 0.74 -6.07 6.20
CA HIS A 130 -0.13 -4.89 6.28
C HIS A 130 0.45 -3.75 7.15
N GLY A 131 1.68 -3.89 7.65
CA GLY A 131 2.35 -2.93 8.51
C GLY A 131 2.88 -3.54 9.80
N ARG A 132 3.33 -2.69 10.74
CA ARG A 132 3.97 -3.10 11.99
C ARG A 132 3.24 -2.62 13.24
N THR A 133 2.09 -1.99 13.13
CA THR A 133 1.20 -1.71 14.28
C THR A 133 0.55 -3.00 14.78
N LEU A 134 0.02 -2.99 15.99
CA LEU A 134 -0.55 -4.21 16.59
C LEU A 134 -1.67 -4.81 15.71
N ALA A 135 -2.65 -4.02 15.26
CA ALA A 135 -3.70 -4.56 14.39
C ALA A 135 -3.13 -5.05 13.05
N ALA A 136 -2.18 -4.36 12.45
CA ALA A 136 -1.57 -4.75 11.18
C ALA A 136 -0.80 -6.09 11.28
N ILE A 137 -0.02 -6.33 12.37
CA ILE A 137 0.69 -7.60 12.54
C ILE A 137 -0.27 -8.76 12.82
N PHE A 138 -1.36 -8.54 13.55
CA PHE A 138 -2.37 -9.57 13.77
C PHE A 138 -3.23 -9.81 12.52
N ALA A 139 -3.44 -8.80 11.66
CA ALA A 139 -4.03 -8.97 10.35
C ALA A 139 -3.17 -9.83 9.41
N SER A 140 -1.83 -9.77 9.51
CA SER A 140 -0.91 -10.56 8.68
C SER A 140 -1.02 -12.07 8.89
N GLY A 141 -1.40 -12.51 10.09
CA GLY A 141 -1.46 -13.92 10.47
C GLY A 141 -0.10 -14.64 10.47
N SER A 142 0.99 -13.90 10.53
CA SER A 142 2.37 -14.41 10.61
C SER A 142 2.81 -14.57 12.05
N LYS A 143 3.12 -15.81 12.49
CA LYS A 143 3.64 -16.07 13.84
C LYS A 143 4.90 -15.26 14.13
N LYS A 144 5.83 -15.20 13.16
CA LYS A 144 7.08 -14.42 13.26
C LYS A 144 6.85 -12.94 13.58
N MET A 145 5.74 -12.35 13.10
CA MET A 145 5.45 -10.94 13.33
C MET A 145 4.72 -10.69 14.65
N THR A 146 3.99 -11.68 15.17
CA THR A 146 3.12 -11.51 16.34
C THR A 146 3.73 -12.05 17.63
N GLU A 147 4.80 -12.86 17.53
CA GLU A 147 5.48 -13.45 18.69
C GLU A 147 6.05 -12.36 19.62
N GLY A 148 5.73 -12.45 20.92
CA GLY A 148 6.14 -11.46 21.93
C GLY A 148 5.31 -10.17 21.98
N PHE A 149 4.31 -10.00 21.09
CA PHE A 149 3.46 -8.80 21.04
C PHE A 149 2.01 -9.06 21.48
N GLY A 150 1.84 -9.96 22.46
CA GLY A 150 0.53 -10.21 23.08
C GLY A 150 0.10 -9.08 24.04
N PRO A 151 -1.18 -9.09 24.47
CA PRO A 151 -2.23 -10.04 24.09
C PRO A 151 -2.68 -9.89 22.64
N LYS A 152 -3.27 -10.94 22.08
CA LYS A 152 -3.75 -10.95 20.68
C LYS A 152 -4.82 -9.91 20.45
N VAL A 153 -4.62 -9.03 19.45
CA VAL A 153 -5.65 -8.10 19.02
C VAL A 153 -6.80 -8.88 18.38
N PRO A 154 -8.03 -8.79 18.91
CA PRO A 154 -9.18 -9.54 18.41
C PRO A 154 -9.70 -9.00 17.07
N GLY A 155 -10.53 -9.82 16.39
CA GLY A 155 -11.24 -9.39 15.19
C GLY A 155 -10.55 -9.71 13.88
N PHE A 156 -9.53 -10.57 13.86
CA PHE A 156 -8.89 -11.06 12.64
C PHE A 156 -9.10 -12.57 12.47
N ASP A 157 -9.52 -12.97 11.29
CA ASP A 157 -9.58 -14.37 10.82
C ASP A 157 -8.65 -14.50 9.61
N HIS A 158 -8.18 -15.74 9.32
CA HIS A 158 -7.21 -15.95 8.26
C HIS A 158 -7.63 -17.07 7.30
N ILE A 159 -7.32 -16.84 6.01
CA ILE A 159 -7.40 -17.82 4.92
C ILE A 159 -6.03 -18.00 4.28
N VAL A 160 -5.85 -19.12 3.60
CA VAL A 160 -4.63 -19.39 2.83
C VAL A 160 -4.93 -19.19 1.35
N PHE A 161 -4.05 -18.48 0.64
CA PHE A 161 -4.01 -18.46 -0.81
C PHE A 161 -3.13 -19.62 -1.32
N LYS A 162 -3.67 -20.47 -2.19
CA LYS A 162 -2.92 -21.57 -2.84
C LYS A 162 -2.58 -21.18 -4.27
N GLU A 163 -1.30 -21.08 -4.58
CA GLU A 163 -0.77 -20.67 -5.89
C GLU A 163 -0.81 -21.78 -6.93
N SER A 164 -0.42 -23.00 -6.55
CA SER A 164 -0.41 -24.17 -7.46
C SER A 164 -1.77 -24.43 -8.13
N LYS A 165 -2.84 -24.07 -7.43
CA LYS A 165 -4.21 -23.97 -7.96
C LYS A 165 -4.77 -22.64 -7.48
N PRO A 166 -4.55 -21.51 -8.20
CA PRO A 166 -4.87 -20.18 -7.71
C PRO A 166 -6.31 -20.04 -7.21
N ARG A 167 -6.50 -20.15 -5.88
CA ARG A 167 -7.78 -20.11 -5.23
C ARG A 167 -7.65 -19.85 -3.72
N PHE A 168 -8.76 -19.56 -3.10
CA PHE A 168 -8.92 -19.45 -1.65
C PHE A 168 -9.74 -20.64 -1.12
N PRO A 169 -9.07 -21.77 -0.73
CA PRO A 169 -9.78 -22.92 -0.18
C PRO A 169 -10.56 -22.52 1.08
N LYS A 170 -11.76 -23.07 1.24
CA LYS A 170 -12.63 -22.82 2.40
C LYS A 170 -13.01 -21.35 2.64
N LEU A 171 -12.89 -20.45 1.61
CA LEU A 171 -13.23 -19.04 1.77
C LEU A 171 -14.67 -18.86 2.32
N ARG A 172 -15.65 -19.54 1.72
CA ARG A 172 -17.06 -19.39 2.13
C ARG A 172 -17.31 -19.79 3.57
N SER A 173 -16.68 -20.87 4.06
CA SER A 173 -16.85 -21.34 5.45
C SER A 173 -16.10 -20.48 6.46
N LYS A 174 -15.11 -19.69 6.03
CA LYS A 174 -14.38 -18.75 6.89
C LYS A 174 -15.10 -17.40 7.05
N ILE A 175 -16.04 -17.08 6.17
CA ILE A 175 -16.87 -15.87 6.31
C ILE A 175 -17.98 -16.16 7.32
N LYS A 176 -17.91 -15.52 8.47
CA LYS A 176 -18.87 -15.65 9.58
C LYS A 176 -19.92 -14.53 9.53
N LYS A 177 -21.00 -14.67 10.33
CA LYS A 177 -22.05 -13.62 10.46
C LYS A 177 -21.48 -12.25 10.88
N ASN A 178 -20.41 -12.25 11.65
CA ASN A 178 -19.72 -11.04 12.15
C ASN A 178 -18.51 -10.60 11.29
N THR A 179 -18.29 -11.19 10.12
CA THR A 179 -17.27 -10.71 9.17
C THR A 179 -17.72 -9.40 8.54
N ALA A 180 -16.92 -8.33 8.68
CA ALA A 180 -17.13 -7.01 8.10
C ALA A 180 -16.49 -6.90 6.70
N ALA A 181 -15.26 -7.37 6.54
CA ALA A 181 -14.53 -7.24 5.30
C ALA A 181 -13.60 -8.42 5.03
N ILE A 182 -13.23 -8.57 3.76
CA ILE A 182 -12.04 -9.33 3.34
C ILE A 182 -10.96 -8.30 3.01
N MET A 183 -9.73 -8.51 3.53
CA MET A 183 -8.57 -7.67 3.25
C MET A 183 -7.45 -8.52 2.64
N VAL A 184 -6.95 -8.10 1.48
CA VAL A 184 -5.88 -8.79 0.75
C VAL A 184 -4.93 -7.79 0.11
N GLU A 185 -3.63 -8.10 0.08
CA GLU A 185 -2.71 -7.43 -0.85
C GLU A 185 -3.02 -7.91 -2.28
N THR A 186 -3.12 -7.01 -3.24
CA THR A 186 -3.33 -7.40 -4.66
C THR A 186 -2.12 -8.19 -5.19
N ILE A 187 -0.93 -7.86 -4.71
CA ILE A 187 0.30 -8.64 -4.88
C ILE A 187 0.89 -8.86 -3.48
N LEU A 188 0.98 -10.12 -3.05
CA LEU A 188 1.57 -10.48 -1.76
C LEU A 188 3.07 -10.11 -1.76
N GLY A 189 3.45 -8.98 -1.16
CA GLY A 189 4.82 -8.48 -1.18
C GLY A 189 5.78 -9.37 -0.40
N GLU A 190 5.70 -9.34 0.92
CA GLU A 190 6.53 -10.15 1.83
C GLU A 190 6.21 -11.66 1.71
N GLY A 191 5.07 -12.00 1.16
CA GLY A 191 4.66 -13.37 0.85
C GLY A 191 5.35 -13.99 -0.37
N GLY A 192 6.33 -13.31 -0.98
CA GLY A 192 7.15 -13.80 -2.10
C GLY A 192 6.83 -13.18 -3.46
N ILE A 193 6.33 -11.95 -3.50
CA ILE A 193 5.99 -11.19 -4.72
C ILE A 193 4.96 -11.95 -5.59
N LYS A 194 3.86 -12.39 -4.97
CA LYS A 194 2.88 -13.27 -5.58
C LYS A 194 1.61 -12.52 -5.97
N PRO A 195 1.34 -12.29 -7.26
CA PRO A 195 0.13 -11.64 -7.70
C PRO A 195 -1.10 -12.52 -7.46
N ILE A 196 -2.18 -11.93 -6.97
CA ILE A 196 -3.49 -12.58 -6.91
C ILE A 196 -4.10 -12.51 -8.31
N PRO A 197 -4.39 -13.65 -8.97
CA PRO A 197 -4.94 -13.66 -10.32
C PRO A 197 -6.28 -12.93 -10.42
N ASP A 198 -6.55 -12.29 -11.56
CA ASP A 198 -7.77 -11.52 -11.81
C ASP A 198 -9.05 -12.32 -11.51
N LYS A 199 -9.11 -13.60 -11.91
CA LYS A 199 -10.23 -14.49 -11.57
C LYS A 199 -10.44 -14.67 -10.08
N CYS A 200 -9.37 -14.63 -9.27
CA CYS A 200 -9.45 -14.73 -7.82
C CYS A 200 -9.94 -13.43 -7.20
N LEU A 201 -9.48 -12.27 -7.70
CA LEU A 201 -9.98 -10.95 -7.27
C LEU A 201 -11.46 -10.80 -7.60
N ASN A 202 -11.89 -11.20 -8.79
CA ASN A 202 -13.30 -11.22 -9.20
C ASN A 202 -14.15 -12.14 -8.30
N TYR A 203 -13.62 -13.31 -7.93
CA TYR A 203 -14.27 -14.20 -7.00
C TYR A 203 -14.42 -13.59 -5.60
N LEU A 204 -13.38 -12.91 -5.08
CA LEU A 204 -13.46 -12.17 -3.82
C LEU A 204 -14.55 -11.09 -3.88
N ARG A 205 -14.62 -10.31 -4.96
CA ARG A 205 -15.66 -9.28 -5.14
C ARG A 205 -17.07 -9.89 -5.15
N LYS A 206 -17.26 -10.96 -5.93
CA LYS A 206 -18.53 -11.69 -5.99
C LYS A 206 -18.97 -12.13 -4.59
N ILE A 207 -18.10 -12.80 -3.85
CA ILE A 207 -18.38 -13.27 -2.48
C ILE A 207 -18.70 -12.09 -1.53
N CYS A 208 -17.94 -11.00 -1.62
CA CYS A 208 -18.22 -9.82 -0.80
C CYS A 208 -19.60 -9.24 -1.08
N ASN A 209 -20.04 -9.23 -2.34
CA ASN A 209 -21.37 -8.77 -2.73
C ASN A 209 -22.46 -9.70 -2.18
N GLU A 210 -22.33 -11.02 -2.38
CA GLU A 210 -23.27 -12.03 -1.89
C GLU A 210 -23.43 -11.99 -0.36
N LYS A 211 -22.32 -11.84 0.36
CA LYS A 211 -22.30 -11.81 1.84
C LYS A 211 -22.55 -10.43 2.44
N LYS A 212 -22.72 -9.41 1.60
CA LYS A 212 -22.91 -8.00 2.00
C LYS A 212 -21.81 -7.56 2.98
N ILE A 213 -20.54 -7.81 2.60
CA ILE A 213 -19.31 -7.40 3.30
C ILE A 213 -18.45 -6.52 2.40
N LEU A 214 -17.47 -5.82 2.97
CA LEU A 214 -16.58 -4.93 2.23
C LEU A 214 -15.37 -5.69 1.67
N LEU A 215 -14.82 -5.19 0.57
CA LEU A 215 -13.54 -5.63 0.00
C LEU A 215 -12.50 -4.55 0.18
N ILE A 216 -11.41 -4.87 0.89
CA ILE A 216 -10.24 -4.03 1.06
C ILE A 216 -9.13 -4.62 0.22
N LEU A 217 -8.63 -3.87 -0.76
CA LEU A 217 -7.44 -4.23 -1.54
C LEU A 217 -6.26 -3.37 -1.08
N ASP A 218 -5.27 -3.99 -0.45
CA ASP A 218 -4.07 -3.31 0.02
C ASP A 218 -3.12 -3.08 -1.17
N GLU A 219 -3.00 -1.82 -1.56
CA GLU A 219 -2.14 -1.34 -2.64
C GLU A 219 -0.96 -0.50 -2.13
N VAL A 220 -0.65 -0.62 -0.84
CA VAL A 220 0.46 0.11 -0.21
C VAL A 220 1.79 -0.15 -0.94
N GLN A 221 2.05 -1.39 -1.38
CA GLN A 221 3.28 -1.72 -2.08
C GLN A 221 3.12 -1.78 -3.59
N CYS A 222 2.05 -2.37 -4.09
CA CYS A 222 1.87 -2.66 -5.52
C CYS A 222 1.15 -1.56 -6.30
N GLY A 223 0.54 -0.58 -5.62
CA GLY A 223 -0.15 0.54 -6.23
C GLY A 223 0.75 1.66 -6.76
N ILE A 224 0.10 2.73 -7.17
CA ILE A 224 0.73 3.97 -7.63
C ILE A 224 1.75 3.71 -8.76
N GLY A 225 1.33 2.93 -9.77
CA GLY A 225 2.10 2.68 -10.97
C GLY A 225 3.20 1.60 -10.86
N ARG A 226 3.37 0.95 -9.70
CA ARG A 226 4.43 -0.04 -9.46
C ARG A 226 4.36 -1.21 -10.44
N SER A 227 3.16 -1.69 -10.75
CA SER A 227 2.91 -2.82 -11.66
C SER A 227 2.79 -2.43 -13.14
N GLY A 228 2.83 -1.12 -13.45
CA GLY A 228 2.58 -0.58 -14.78
C GLY A 228 1.12 -0.23 -15.06
N ASP A 229 0.21 -0.54 -14.14
CA ASP A 229 -1.13 0.03 -14.03
C ASP A 229 -1.16 0.94 -12.81
N PHE A 230 -2.10 1.89 -12.72
CA PHE A 230 -2.12 2.81 -11.58
C PHE A 230 -2.37 2.05 -10.28
N PHE A 231 -3.33 1.13 -10.28
CA PHE A 231 -3.47 0.08 -9.26
C PHE A 231 -3.28 -1.30 -9.87
N ALA A 232 -2.67 -2.22 -9.12
CA ALA A 232 -2.40 -3.58 -9.59
C ALA A 232 -3.69 -4.36 -9.90
N PHE A 233 -4.81 -4.05 -9.23
CA PHE A 233 -6.11 -4.71 -9.47
C PHE A 233 -6.84 -4.23 -10.73
N GLU A 234 -6.43 -3.15 -11.40
CA GLU A 234 -7.22 -2.54 -12.50
C GLU A 234 -7.52 -3.51 -13.64
N LYS A 235 -6.60 -4.43 -13.97
CA LYS A 235 -6.81 -5.45 -15.00
C LYS A 235 -8.00 -6.35 -14.69
N SER A 236 -8.24 -6.66 -13.42
CA SER A 236 -9.36 -7.49 -12.99
C SER A 236 -10.71 -6.81 -13.15
N LYS A 237 -10.74 -5.47 -13.37
CA LYS A 237 -11.93 -4.62 -13.39
C LYS A 237 -12.75 -4.67 -12.08
N VAL A 238 -12.18 -5.20 -11.01
CA VAL A 238 -12.79 -5.22 -9.68
C VAL A 238 -12.87 -3.80 -9.14
N LYS A 239 -14.01 -3.44 -8.56
CA LYS A 239 -14.17 -2.21 -7.77
C LYS A 239 -14.16 -2.56 -6.30
N PRO A 240 -13.06 -2.29 -5.57
CA PRO A 240 -13.01 -2.47 -4.12
C PRO A 240 -13.88 -1.44 -3.41
N ASP A 241 -14.12 -1.64 -2.11
CA ASP A 241 -14.78 -0.64 -1.27
C ASP A 241 -13.78 0.29 -0.61
N ILE A 242 -12.58 -0.22 -0.28
CA ILE A 242 -11.52 0.49 0.43
C ILE A 242 -10.16 0.09 -0.13
N VAL A 243 -9.27 1.07 -0.32
CA VAL A 243 -7.87 0.83 -0.77
C VAL A 243 -6.91 1.68 0.06
N PRO A 244 -6.13 1.10 0.98
CA PRO A 244 -4.99 1.78 1.57
C PRO A 244 -3.85 1.89 0.56
N ILE A 245 -3.20 3.06 0.51
CA ILE A 245 -2.03 3.37 -0.30
C ILE A 245 -0.96 4.08 0.52
N ALA A 246 0.30 3.93 0.14
CA ALA A 246 1.43 4.68 0.69
C ALA A 246 2.63 4.60 -0.28
N LYS A 247 3.84 4.57 0.26
CA LYS A 247 5.09 4.33 -0.49
C LYS A 247 5.19 5.17 -1.77
N GLY A 248 4.77 4.60 -2.90
CA GLY A 248 4.87 5.22 -4.22
C GLY A 248 4.22 6.61 -4.31
N ILE A 249 3.12 6.87 -3.58
CA ILE A 249 2.44 8.17 -3.59
C ILE A 249 3.31 9.30 -3.03
N GLY A 250 4.24 8.98 -2.12
CA GLY A 250 5.18 9.95 -1.57
C GLY A 250 6.47 10.06 -2.37
N GLY A 251 6.82 9.05 -3.20
CA GLY A 251 8.06 9.04 -3.98
C GLY A 251 9.34 9.21 -3.15
N GLY A 252 9.31 8.82 -1.88
CA GLY A 252 10.35 9.00 -0.87
C GLY A 252 9.92 9.85 0.32
N PHE A 253 8.88 10.68 0.19
CA PHE A 253 8.31 11.45 1.28
C PHE A 253 7.24 10.63 2.02
N PRO A 254 7.13 10.72 3.38
CA PRO A 254 6.12 10.02 4.15
C PRO A 254 4.70 10.47 3.79
N ILE A 255 3.95 9.62 3.09
CA ILE A 255 2.54 9.81 2.77
C ILE A 255 1.86 8.45 2.79
N GLY A 256 0.69 8.38 3.43
CA GLY A 256 -0.28 7.31 3.32
C GLY A 256 -1.66 7.89 3.03
N ALA A 257 -2.57 7.08 2.50
CA ALA A 257 -3.97 7.47 2.37
C ALA A 257 -4.88 6.24 2.33
N VAL A 258 -6.15 6.44 2.64
CA VAL A 258 -7.22 5.46 2.42
C VAL A 258 -8.20 6.04 1.42
N LEU A 259 -8.39 5.32 0.33
CA LEU A 259 -9.40 5.61 -0.69
C LEU A 259 -10.66 4.80 -0.37
N MET A 260 -11.83 5.43 -0.46
CA MET A 260 -13.09 4.81 -0.07
C MET A 260 -14.19 5.14 -1.08
N ASN A 261 -15.06 4.17 -1.37
CA ASN A 261 -16.32 4.49 -2.03
C ASN A 261 -17.29 5.17 -1.03
N LYS A 262 -18.32 5.82 -1.54
CA LYS A 262 -19.34 6.54 -0.76
C LYS A 262 -19.95 5.67 0.35
N LYS A 263 -20.21 4.39 0.04
CA LYS A 263 -20.76 3.42 0.99
C LYS A 263 -19.82 3.20 2.18
N ALA A 264 -18.55 2.88 1.94
CA ALA A 264 -17.58 2.60 3.01
C ALA A 264 -17.29 3.85 3.85
N ALA A 265 -17.29 5.04 3.22
CA ALA A 265 -17.04 6.32 3.89
C ALA A 265 -18.20 6.78 4.79
N SER A 266 -19.43 6.27 4.63
CA SER A 266 -20.62 6.80 5.31
C SER A 266 -20.57 6.75 6.84
N GLY A 267 -19.75 5.90 7.42
CA GLY A 267 -19.53 5.84 8.87
C GLY A 267 -18.45 6.81 9.39
N MET A 268 -17.69 7.45 8.51
CA MET A 268 -16.57 8.33 8.88
C MET A 268 -17.05 9.78 8.99
N ILE A 269 -17.57 10.13 10.15
CA ILE A 269 -18.03 11.47 10.51
C ILE A 269 -17.00 12.18 11.39
N ALA A 270 -17.18 13.47 11.64
CA ALA A 270 -16.31 14.27 12.50
C ALA A 270 -16.02 13.57 13.83
N GLY A 271 -14.76 13.57 14.28
CA GLY A 271 -14.30 12.94 15.52
C GLY A 271 -14.06 11.42 15.45
N THR A 272 -14.35 10.73 14.34
CA THR A 272 -14.19 9.26 14.28
C THR A 272 -12.76 8.79 14.02
N HIS A 273 -11.95 9.62 13.39
CA HIS A 273 -10.53 9.37 13.12
C HIS A 273 -9.78 10.69 12.97
N GLY A 274 -8.49 10.69 13.28
CA GLY A 274 -7.62 11.84 13.11
C GLY A 274 -6.18 11.40 12.90
N SER A 275 -5.41 12.28 12.29
CA SER A 275 -3.95 12.18 12.15
C SER A 275 -3.39 13.60 12.22
N THR A 276 -2.43 13.85 13.12
CA THR A 276 -1.84 15.17 13.28
C THR A 276 -1.18 15.64 11.98
N PHE A 277 -0.35 14.81 11.37
CA PHE A 277 0.43 15.16 10.18
C PHE A 277 -0.17 14.66 8.87
N GLY A 278 -1.18 13.77 8.90
CA GLY A 278 -1.83 13.28 7.69
C GLY A 278 -2.51 14.42 6.93
N GLY A 279 -2.18 14.59 5.66
CA GLY A 279 -2.70 15.68 4.83
C GLY A 279 -1.95 17.01 4.94
N ASN A 280 -0.79 17.06 5.63
CA ASN A 280 -0.03 18.31 5.74
C ASN A 280 0.36 18.89 4.39
N PRO A 281 0.38 20.22 4.23
CA PRO A 281 0.63 20.89 2.95
C PRO A 281 1.92 20.46 2.25
N LEU A 282 2.99 20.20 3.01
CA LEU A 282 4.27 19.79 2.43
C LEU A 282 4.18 18.40 1.78
N ALA A 283 3.58 17.44 2.47
CA ALA A 283 3.32 16.10 1.95
C ALA A 283 2.38 16.14 0.74
N MET A 284 1.33 16.95 0.81
CA MET A 284 0.35 17.08 -0.27
C MET A 284 0.94 17.69 -1.54
N ALA A 285 1.83 18.66 -1.44
CA ALA A 285 2.58 19.22 -2.57
C ALA A 285 3.44 18.16 -3.28
N VAL A 286 4.08 17.28 -2.49
CA VAL A 286 4.83 16.13 -3.03
C VAL A 286 3.90 15.13 -3.70
N GLY A 287 2.82 14.71 -3.03
CA GLY A 287 1.83 13.77 -3.56
C GLY A 287 1.19 14.24 -4.87
N ASN A 288 0.82 15.53 -4.96
CA ASN A 288 0.33 16.13 -6.20
C ASN A 288 1.36 16.03 -7.35
N THR A 289 2.64 16.23 -7.02
CA THR A 289 3.72 16.13 -8.01
C THR A 289 3.91 14.69 -8.48
N VAL A 290 3.85 13.71 -7.58
CA VAL A 290 3.89 12.29 -7.94
C VAL A 290 2.70 11.94 -8.84
N MET A 291 1.47 12.32 -8.44
CA MET A 291 0.26 12.07 -9.23
C MET A 291 0.38 12.62 -10.65
N ASN A 292 0.87 13.84 -10.81
CA ASN A 292 1.07 14.47 -12.12
C ASN A 292 2.06 13.71 -13.03
N ILE A 293 2.90 12.86 -12.49
CA ILE A 293 3.88 12.07 -13.25
C ILE A 293 3.39 10.65 -13.46
N VAL A 294 3.05 9.95 -12.36
CA VAL A 294 2.78 8.51 -12.35
C VAL A 294 1.47 8.17 -13.04
N SER A 295 0.44 9.02 -12.94
CA SER A 295 -0.87 8.76 -13.56
C SER A 295 -0.88 8.91 -15.09
N ARG A 296 0.23 9.32 -15.71
CA ARG A 296 0.31 9.48 -17.17
C ARG A 296 0.48 8.12 -17.86
N LYS A 297 -0.29 7.88 -18.91
CA LYS A 297 -0.17 6.67 -19.76
C LYS A 297 1.27 6.41 -20.22
N LYS A 298 2.01 7.47 -20.60
CA LYS A 298 3.41 7.38 -21.02
C LYS A 298 4.30 6.79 -19.91
N PHE A 299 4.10 7.21 -18.65
CA PHE A 299 4.85 6.69 -17.50
C PHE A 299 4.53 5.20 -17.26
N LEU A 300 3.26 4.85 -17.18
CA LEU A 300 2.81 3.49 -16.93
C LEU A 300 3.25 2.53 -18.06
N ASN A 301 3.15 2.97 -19.33
CA ASN A 301 3.63 2.20 -20.46
C ASN A 301 5.15 1.98 -20.42
N ASN A 302 5.94 2.97 -19.95
CA ASN A 302 7.39 2.81 -19.78
C ASN A 302 7.70 1.76 -18.69
N VAL A 303 6.94 1.73 -17.59
CA VAL A 303 7.08 0.68 -16.57
C VAL A 303 6.82 -0.71 -17.18
N LYS A 304 5.73 -0.86 -17.95
CA LYS A 304 5.41 -2.12 -18.65
C LYS A 304 6.51 -2.54 -19.62
N LYS A 305 7.02 -1.59 -20.41
CA LYS A 305 8.11 -1.84 -21.38
C LYS A 305 9.38 -2.30 -20.68
N SER A 306 9.78 -1.60 -19.60
CA SER A 306 10.96 -1.95 -18.81
C SER A 306 10.83 -3.32 -18.14
N SER A 307 9.65 -3.61 -17.58
CA SER A 307 9.35 -4.91 -16.99
C SER A 307 9.43 -6.04 -18.01
N LYS A 308 8.84 -5.85 -19.20
CA LYS A 308 8.92 -6.84 -20.29
C LYS A 308 10.36 -7.11 -20.72
N TYR A 309 11.16 -6.06 -20.90
CA TYR A 309 12.57 -6.17 -21.23
C TYR A 309 13.35 -6.95 -20.15
N PHE A 310 13.13 -6.59 -18.88
CA PHE A 310 13.78 -7.23 -17.75
C PHE A 310 13.45 -8.73 -17.66
N LEU A 311 12.16 -9.07 -17.73
CA LEU A 311 11.68 -10.47 -17.70
C LEU A 311 12.23 -11.30 -18.87
N LEU A 312 12.29 -10.75 -20.08
CA LEU A 312 12.88 -11.44 -21.23
C LEU A 312 14.34 -11.81 -20.98
N ASN A 313 15.14 -10.88 -20.43
CA ASN A 313 16.55 -11.15 -20.16
C ASN A 313 16.74 -12.08 -18.95
N LEU A 314 15.93 -11.97 -17.91
CA LEU A 314 15.95 -12.95 -16.81
C LEU A 314 15.62 -14.37 -17.28
N ASN A 315 14.64 -14.54 -18.18
CA ASN A 315 14.30 -15.85 -18.74
C ASN A 315 15.45 -16.42 -19.59
N LYS A 316 16.20 -15.58 -20.34
CA LYS A 316 17.41 -16.05 -21.02
C LYS A 316 18.43 -16.61 -20.04
N ILE A 317 18.69 -15.88 -18.93
CA ILE A 317 19.62 -16.33 -17.88
C ILE A 317 19.11 -17.61 -17.21
N LYS A 318 17.82 -17.70 -16.90
CA LYS A 318 17.20 -18.91 -16.35
C LYS A 318 17.43 -20.13 -17.27
N ASN A 319 17.22 -19.96 -18.58
CA ASN A 319 17.42 -21.03 -19.55
C ASN A 319 18.89 -21.47 -19.66
N GLN A 320 19.84 -20.54 -19.44
CA GLN A 320 21.27 -20.88 -19.37
C GLN A 320 21.65 -21.62 -18.08
N TYR A 321 20.94 -21.32 -16.96
CA TYR A 321 21.24 -21.87 -15.65
C TYR A 321 20.03 -22.53 -14.96
N PRO A 322 19.38 -23.52 -15.59
CA PRO A 322 18.10 -24.08 -15.12
C PRO A 322 18.22 -24.85 -13.78
N LYS A 323 19.43 -25.35 -13.47
CA LYS A 323 19.70 -26.02 -12.19
C LYS A 323 19.82 -25.05 -11.02
N ILE A 324 20.14 -23.77 -11.29
CA ILE A 324 20.33 -22.72 -10.26
C ILE A 324 19.07 -21.88 -10.11
N ILE A 325 18.48 -21.43 -11.23
CA ILE A 325 17.30 -20.55 -11.25
C ILE A 325 16.07 -21.39 -11.61
N LYS A 326 15.27 -21.69 -10.60
CA LYS A 326 14.06 -22.51 -10.76
C LYS A 326 12.87 -21.70 -11.30
N GLU A 327 12.73 -20.44 -10.83
CA GLU A 327 11.58 -19.58 -11.11
C GLU A 327 12.01 -18.13 -11.25
N ILE A 328 11.30 -17.34 -12.06
CA ILE A 328 11.44 -15.89 -12.22
C ILE A 328 10.07 -15.25 -12.06
#